data_3fd1e8ad55818dd58f3cadd958d7c0d3
#
_entry.id   3fd1e8ad55818dd58f3cadd958d7c0d3
#
_cell.length_a   1.000
_cell.length_b   1.000
_cell.length_c   1.000
_cell.angle_alpha   90.00
_cell.angle_beta   90.00
_cell.angle_gamma   90.00
#
_symmetry.space_group_name_H-M   'P 1'
#
loop_
_entity.id
_entity.type
_entity.pdbx_description
1 polymer ?
#
loop_
_entity_poly.entity_id
_entity_poly.type
_entity_poly.pdbx_seq_one_letter_code
_entity_poly.pdbx_strand_id
1 'polypeptide(L)'
;IPNQYKTKIIGSFEIKKIKQSENIGFVTIYEEIKNKNPKFQKELLREIASKFDEKITVINLSTNNEIYKNNFNVLEDLDRNELMQVFKSHSTYIHTSEFETVGLPIYEALELGLKVVVPNLEYINLENENIFKYEFGNYSSAINAIDESIKNLEKVYCDVPIYYENWNLG
;
A
#
# COMPACT_ATOMS: atom_id res chain seq x y z
N ILE A 1 -34.31 3.01 7.43
CA ILE A 1 -32.94 2.95 6.93
C ILE A 1 -32.89 3.88 5.74
N PRO A 2 -32.19 4.98 5.82
CA PRO A 2 -32.09 5.85 4.67
C PRO A 2 -31.24 5.17 3.59
N ASN A 3 -31.86 4.89 2.46
CA ASN A 3 -31.21 4.53 1.22
C ASN A 3 -30.41 5.71 0.69
N GLN A 4 -29.16 5.86 1.11
CA GLN A 4 -28.33 6.94 0.57
C GLN A 4 -26.86 6.53 0.43
N TYR A 5 -26.66 5.35 -0.13
CA TYR A 5 -25.35 5.05 -0.70
C TYR A 5 -25.39 5.54 -2.16
N LYS A 6 -24.92 6.76 -2.38
CA LYS A 6 -24.62 7.21 -3.72
C LYS A 6 -23.21 6.79 -4.05
N THR A 7 -23.10 5.68 -4.74
CA THR A 7 -21.85 5.27 -5.38
C THR A 7 -21.55 6.27 -6.48
N LYS A 8 -20.56 7.12 -6.31
CA LYS A 8 -20.09 8.00 -7.36
C LYS A 8 -18.93 7.29 -8.03
N ILE A 9 -19.17 6.75 -9.22
CA ILE A 9 -18.09 6.34 -10.11
C ILE A 9 -17.44 7.64 -10.60
N ILE A 10 -16.25 7.92 -10.14
CA ILE A 10 -15.50 9.10 -10.57
C ILE A 10 -14.60 8.67 -11.74
N GLY A 11 -14.99 9.11 -12.94
CA GLY A 11 -14.09 9.42 -14.01
C GLY A 11 -13.66 8.28 -14.92
N SER A 12 -13.44 8.63 -16.15
CA SER A 12 -12.69 7.85 -17.14
C SER A 12 -11.23 7.76 -16.72
N PHE A 13 -10.63 6.59 -16.89
CA PHE A 13 -9.21 6.36 -16.59
C PHE A 13 -8.31 7.24 -17.47
N GLU A 14 -7.81 8.31 -16.91
CA GLU A 14 -6.76 9.10 -17.54
C GLU A 14 -5.41 8.64 -16.99
N ILE A 15 -4.66 7.92 -17.81
CA ILE A 15 -3.32 7.45 -17.44
C ILE A 15 -2.33 8.57 -17.71
N LYS A 16 -1.79 9.16 -16.63
CA LYS A 16 -0.68 10.10 -16.72
C LYS A 16 0.62 9.41 -16.36
N LYS A 17 1.51 9.25 -17.33
CA LYS A 17 2.85 8.72 -17.08
C LYS A 17 3.81 9.86 -16.74
N ILE A 18 4.34 9.84 -15.53
CA ILE A 18 5.35 10.80 -15.07
C ILE A 18 6.60 10.01 -14.66
N LYS A 19 7.76 10.41 -15.15
CA LYS A 19 9.02 9.83 -14.68
C LYS A 19 9.16 10.02 -13.18
N GLN A 20 9.42 8.92 -12.47
CA GLN A 20 9.67 8.96 -11.05
C GLN A 20 10.97 9.72 -10.78
N SER A 21 10.97 10.64 -9.83
CA SER A 21 12.21 11.17 -9.26
C SER A 21 12.95 10.01 -8.56
N GLU A 22 14.26 10.06 -8.55
CA GLU A 22 15.23 8.98 -8.22
C GLU A 22 15.09 8.31 -6.85
N ASN A 23 14.05 8.58 -6.08
CA ASN A 23 13.82 7.97 -4.78
C ASN A 23 12.86 6.78 -4.89
N ILE A 24 13.43 5.61 -5.14
CA ILE A 24 12.75 4.34 -4.94
C ILE A 24 12.65 4.12 -3.43
N GLY A 25 11.45 3.89 -2.94
CA GLY A 25 11.23 3.62 -1.53
C GLY A 25 9.97 2.81 -1.32
N PHE A 26 9.99 1.98 -0.30
CA PHE A 26 8.84 1.18 0.12
C PHE A 26 8.13 1.85 1.29
N VAL A 27 6.82 1.82 1.29
CA VAL A 27 5.99 2.25 2.42
C VAL A 27 4.99 1.18 2.78
N THR A 28 4.76 0.98 4.06
CA THR A 28 3.73 0.08 4.58
C THR A 28 3.12 0.65 5.86
N ILE A 29 1.85 0.33 6.10
CA ILE A 29 1.16 0.65 7.34
C ILE A 29 1.17 -0.60 8.22
N TYR A 30 1.61 -0.44 9.46
CA TYR A 30 1.68 -1.52 10.44
C TYR A 30 0.58 -1.39 11.49
N GLU A 31 -0.10 -2.48 11.76
CA GLU A 31 -1.09 -2.56 12.84
C GLU A 31 -0.99 -3.91 13.53
N GLU A 32 -0.94 -3.92 14.87
CA GLU A 32 -0.87 -5.13 15.69
C GLU A 32 -2.27 -5.77 15.85
N ILE A 33 -2.98 -5.96 14.74
CA ILE A 33 -4.31 -6.54 14.66
C ILE A 33 -4.24 -7.80 13.79
N LYS A 34 -4.91 -8.88 14.23
CA LYS A 34 -4.81 -10.20 13.60
C LYS A 34 -5.04 -10.18 12.08
N ASN A 35 -6.09 -9.52 11.62
CA ASN A 35 -6.43 -9.45 10.19
C ASN A 35 -5.45 -8.63 9.35
N LYS A 36 -4.57 -7.84 9.97
CA LYS A 36 -3.47 -7.13 9.31
C LYS A 36 -2.22 -7.98 9.12
N ASN A 37 -2.25 -9.20 9.67
CA ASN A 37 -1.15 -10.18 9.56
C ASN A 37 0.21 -9.65 10.05
N PRO A 38 0.30 -9.13 11.29
CA PRO A 38 1.50 -8.44 11.77
C PRO A 38 2.72 -9.35 11.82
N LYS A 39 2.53 -10.65 12.12
CA LYS A 39 3.64 -11.60 12.14
C LYS A 39 4.29 -11.76 10.77
N PHE A 40 3.48 -11.95 9.73
CA PHE A 40 3.97 -12.03 8.36
C PHE A 40 4.64 -10.72 7.93
N GLN A 41 4.03 -9.58 8.25
CA GLN A 41 4.57 -8.27 7.91
C GLN A 41 5.94 -8.03 8.53
N LYS A 42 6.13 -8.38 9.81
CA LYS A 42 7.44 -8.25 10.49
C LYS A 42 8.54 -9.06 9.79
N GLU A 43 8.28 -10.32 9.48
CA GLU A 43 9.24 -11.17 8.80
C GLU A 43 9.51 -10.69 7.37
N LEU A 44 8.45 -10.29 6.65
CA LEU A 44 8.60 -9.72 5.31
C LEU A 44 9.47 -8.46 5.31
N LEU A 45 9.29 -7.56 6.28
CA LEU A 45 10.12 -6.37 6.42
C LEU A 45 11.60 -6.71 6.67
N ARG A 46 11.90 -7.73 7.45
CA ARG A 46 13.27 -8.23 7.64
C ARG A 46 13.88 -8.75 6.34
N GLU A 47 13.10 -9.53 5.58
CA GLU A 47 13.51 -10.04 4.27
C GLU A 47 13.76 -8.91 3.27
N ILE A 48 12.89 -7.91 3.22
CA ILE A 48 13.06 -6.74 2.35
C ILE A 48 14.34 -5.99 2.73
N ALA A 49 14.55 -5.71 4.02
CA ALA A 49 15.74 -5.01 4.50
C ALA A 49 17.05 -5.75 4.21
N SER A 50 17.01 -7.08 4.07
CA SER A 50 18.18 -7.89 3.73
C SER A 50 18.48 -7.97 2.23
N LYS A 51 17.47 -7.75 1.36
CA LYS A 51 17.55 -7.99 -0.08
C LYS A 51 17.56 -6.73 -0.92
N PHE A 52 17.02 -5.65 -0.41
CA PHE A 52 16.89 -4.39 -1.14
C PHE A 52 17.61 -3.27 -0.41
N ASP A 53 18.27 -2.40 -1.17
CA ASP A 53 18.94 -1.19 -0.64
C ASP A 53 17.97 -0.02 -0.51
N GLU A 54 16.74 -0.17 -1.00
CA GLU A 54 15.72 0.86 -0.99
C GLU A 54 15.26 1.19 0.42
N LYS A 55 14.99 2.47 0.66
CA LYS A 55 14.50 2.96 1.93
C LYS A 55 13.11 2.42 2.24
N ILE A 56 12.93 1.92 3.45
CA ILE A 56 11.65 1.42 3.95
C ILE A 56 11.07 2.39 4.98
N THR A 57 9.85 2.85 4.74
CA THR A 57 9.07 3.64 5.70
C THR A 57 7.96 2.76 6.26
N VAL A 58 7.91 2.65 7.57
CA VAL A 58 6.86 1.90 8.28
C VAL A 58 6.04 2.88 9.11
N ILE A 59 4.76 2.97 8.83
CA ILE A 59 3.82 3.85 9.50
C ILE A 59 3.17 3.09 10.65
N ASN A 60 3.07 3.72 11.83
CA ASN A 60 2.49 3.18 13.06
C ASN A 60 3.24 1.98 13.68
N LEU A 61 4.52 1.79 13.35
CA LEU A 61 5.33 0.81 14.04
C LEU A 61 5.74 1.34 15.42
N SER A 62 5.28 0.71 16.48
CA SER A 62 5.67 1.09 17.84
C SER A 62 7.17 0.94 18.08
N THR A 63 7.77 1.91 18.75
CA THR A 63 9.20 1.92 19.16
C THR A 63 9.59 0.72 20.03
N ASN A 64 8.65 0.09 20.70
CA ASN A 64 8.87 -1.12 21.50
C ASN A 64 8.97 -2.40 20.66
N ASN A 65 8.77 -2.30 19.34
CA ASN A 65 8.86 -3.45 18.45
C ASN A 65 10.32 -3.77 18.13
N GLU A 66 10.70 -5.06 18.21
CA GLU A 66 12.08 -5.50 17.95
C GLU A 66 12.58 -5.16 16.55
N ILE A 67 11.72 -5.12 15.54
CA ILE A 67 12.10 -4.76 14.17
C ILE A 67 12.47 -3.28 14.01
N TYR A 68 12.12 -2.44 14.97
CA TYR A 68 12.51 -1.03 14.99
C TYR A 68 14.04 -0.83 14.87
N LYS A 69 14.82 -1.82 15.28
CA LYS A 69 16.28 -1.80 15.22
C LYS A 69 16.86 -1.94 13.81
N ASN A 70 16.03 -2.20 12.81
CA ASN A 70 16.48 -2.52 11.44
C ASN A 70 16.57 -1.29 10.50
N ASN A 71 16.85 -0.10 11.00
CA ASN A 71 17.02 1.12 10.19
C ASN A 71 15.82 1.51 9.30
N PHE A 72 14.61 1.16 9.72
CA PHE A 72 13.41 1.67 9.06
C PHE A 72 13.18 3.14 9.37
N ASN A 73 12.64 3.88 8.42
CA ASN A 73 12.05 5.18 8.70
C ASN A 73 10.68 4.94 9.32
N VAL A 74 10.52 5.24 10.61
CA VAL A 74 9.26 5.00 11.33
C VAL A 74 8.52 6.31 11.53
N LEU A 75 7.26 6.34 11.14
CA LEU A 75 6.34 7.47 11.29
C LEU A 75 5.13 7.04 12.09
N GLU A 76 4.71 7.86 13.03
CA GLU A 76 3.55 7.62 13.89
C GLU A 76 2.61 8.81 13.89
N ASP A 77 1.35 8.58 14.22
CA ASP A 77 0.32 9.62 14.42
C ASP A 77 0.12 10.58 13.24
N LEU A 78 0.27 10.08 12.01
CA LEU A 78 0.05 10.88 10.82
C LEU A 78 -1.45 11.18 10.62
N ASP A 79 -1.77 12.43 10.34
CA ASP A 79 -3.07 12.75 9.79
C ASP A 79 -3.19 12.31 8.32
N ARG A 80 -4.40 12.45 7.74
CA ARG A 80 -4.64 12.02 6.36
C ARG A 80 -3.78 12.76 5.35
N ASN A 81 -3.58 14.05 5.51
CA ASN A 81 -2.79 14.85 4.57
C ASN A 81 -1.31 14.45 4.64
N GLU A 82 -0.80 14.24 5.83
CA GLU A 82 0.58 13.76 6.06
C GLU A 82 0.78 12.38 5.46
N LEU A 83 -0.18 11.46 5.64
CA LEU A 83 -0.15 10.13 5.02
C LEU A 83 -0.07 10.24 3.48
N MET A 84 -0.87 11.11 2.87
CA MET A 84 -0.84 11.32 1.42
C MET A 84 0.50 11.89 0.95
N GLN A 85 1.14 12.77 1.73
CA GLN A 85 2.47 13.28 1.40
C GLN A 85 3.53 12.18 1.50
N VAL A 86 3.43 11.31 2.51
CA VAL A 86 4.32 10.15 2.62
C VAL A 86 4.15 9.24 1.41
N PHE A 87 2.93 8.89 1.02
CA PHE A 87 2.68 8.08 -0.18
C PHE A 87 3.27 8.71 -1.44
N LYS A 88 3.08 10.02 -1.65
CA LYS A 88 3.64 10.74 -2.80
C LYS A 88 5.17 10.66 -2.90
N SER A 89 5.86 10.53 -1.77
CA SER A 89 7.32 10.46 -1.71
C SER A 89 7.90 9.06 -1.90
N HIS A 90 7.05 8.05 -2.07
CA HIS A 90 7.45 6.65 -2.23
C HIS A 90 7.03 6.09 -3.59
N SER A 91 7.60 4.95 -3.95
CA SER A 91 7.32 4.26 -5.21
C SER A 91 6.37 3.09 -5.07
N THR A 92 6.43 2.40 -3.95
CA THR A 92 5.70 1.15 -3.75
C THR A 92 5.07 1.09 -2.36
N TYR A 93 3.78 0.80 -2.33
CA TYR A 93 3.04 0.48 -1.11
C TYR A 93 2.91 -1.03 -0.95
N ILE A 94 3.30 -1.54 0.21
CA ILE A 94 3.22 -2.97 0.55
C ILE A 94 2.09 -3.20 1.53
N HIS A 95 1.14 -4.05 1.15
CA HIS A 95 -0.04 -4.40 1.93
C HIS A 95 -0.03 -5.88 2.29
N THR A 96 -0.34 -6.21 3.56
CA THR A 96 -0.22 -7.58 4.08
C THR A 96 -1.49 -8.12 4.73
N SER A 97 -2.57 -7.32 4.75
CA SER A 97 -3.81 -7.72 5.42
C SER A 97 -4.44 -8.98 4.82
N GLU A 98 -4.89 -9.86 5.68
CA GLU A 98 -5.69 -11.04 5.30
C GLU A 98 -7.10 -10.67 4.88
N PHE A 99 -7.65 -9.62 5.50
CA PHE A 99 -9.00 -9.15 5.24
C PHE A 99 -9.11 -7.63 5.43
N GLU A 100 -9.84 -7.00 4.53
CA GLU A 100 -10.22 -5.60 4.59
C GLU A 100 -11.67 -5.41 4.17
N THR A 101 -12.37 -4.47 4.77
CA THR A 101 -13.72 -4.10 4.32
C THR A 101 -13.66 -3.35 2.98
N VAL A 102 -12.74 -2.40 2.86
CA VAL A 102 -12.54 -1.60 1.64
C VAL A 102 -11.07 -1.56 1.22
N GLY A 103 -10.13 -1.51 2.17
CA GLY A 103 -8.70 -1.40 1.88
C GLY A 103 -8.32 -0.02 1.30
N LEU A 104 -8.83 1.06 1.87
CA LEU A 104 -8.61 2.43 1.40
C LEU A 104 -7.16 2.77 1.06
N PRO A 105 -6.14 2.36 1.84
CA PRO A 105 -4.74 2.66 1.52
C PRO A 105 -4.29 2.09 0.17
N ILE A 106 -4.86 0.99 -0.29
CA ILE A 106 -4.56 0.41 -1.62
C ILE A 106 -4.99 1.37 -2.72
N TYR A 107 -6.22 1.88 -2.63
CA TYR A 107 -6.77 2.83 -3.61
C TYR A 107 -6.05 4.17 -3.58
N GLU A 108 -5.77 4.68 -2.38
CA GLU A 108 -5.05 5.93 -2.18
C GLU A 108 -3.63 5.85 -2.77
N ALA A 109 -2.94 4.74 -2.56
CA ALA A 109 -1.62 4.51 -3.15
C ALA A 109 -1.68 4.46 -4.69
N LEU A 110 -2.64 3.75 -5.26
CA LEU A 110 -2.84 3.68 -6.72
C LEU A 110 -3.15 5.04 -7.33
N GLU A 111 -4.02 5.82 -6.71
CA GLU A 111 -4.39 7.17 -7.14
C GLU A 111 -3.17 8.10 -7.17
N LEU A 112 -2.25 7.93 -6.24
CA LEU A 112 -0.99 8.68 -6.16
C LEU A 112 0.14 8.11 -7.04
N GLY A 113 -0.16 7.08 -7.83
CA GLY A 113 0.76 6.50 -8.80
C GLY A 113 1.77 5.52 -8.23
N LEU A 114 1.57 5.03 -7.01
CA LEU A 114 2.43 3.99 -6.44
C LEU A 114 2.14 2.64 -7.09
N LYS A 115 3.17 1.81 -7.13
CA LYS A 115 2.99 0.37 -7.29
C LYS A 115 2.44 -0.18 -5.98
N VAL A 116 1.56 -1.15 -6.07
CA VAL A 116 0.92 -1.74 -4.88
C VAL A 116 1.14 -3.23 -4.88
N VAL A 117 1.81 -3.71 -3.85
CA VAL A 117 2.08 -5.13 -3.63
C VAL A 117 1.07 -5.65 -2.61
N VAL A 118 0.23 -6.60 -3.01
CA VAL A 118 -0.92 -7.08 -2.22
C VAL A 118 -1.03 -8.59 -2.25
N PRO A 119 -1.61 -9.22 -1.21
CA PRO A 119 -1.92 -10.65 -1.28
C PRO A 119 -3.01 -10.93 -2.31
N ASN A 120 -2.95 -12.07 -2.96
CA ASN A 120 -3.96 -12.51 -3.92
C ASN A 120 -5.19 -13.06 -3.19
N LEU A 121 -6.05 -12.16 -2.71
CA LEU A 121 -7.26 -12.45 -1.94
C LEU A 121 -8.49 -11.82 -2.58
N GLU A 122 -9.67 -12.37 -2.29
CA GLU A 122 -10.94 -11.98 -2.94
C GLU A 122 -11.33 -10.52 -2.74
N TYR A 123 -10.97 -9.92 -1.59
CA TYR A 123 -11.29 -8.51 -1.34
C TYR A 123 -10.51 -7.53 -2.23
N ILE A 124 -9.46 -8.02 -2.91
CA ILE A 124 -8.68 -7.24 -3.86
C ILE A 124 -9.14 -7.59 -5.28
N ASN A 125 -10.32 -7.12 -5.61
CA ASN A 125 -10.92 -7.33 -6.93
C ASN A 125 -10.58 -6.16 -7.87
N LEU A 126 -9.28 -5.93 -8.06
CA LEU A 126 -8.78 -4.90 -8.95
C LEU A 126 -7.78 -5.49 -9.94
N GLU A 127 -7.98 -5.14 -11.22
CA GLU A 127 -7.03 -5.38 -12.29
C GLU A 127 -6.44 -4.04 -12.72
N ASN A 128 -5.15 -3.84 -12.44
CA ASN A 128 -4.44 -2.62 -12.75
C ASN A 128 -2.97 -2.92 -12.95
N GLU A 129 -2.28 -2.24 -13.86
CA GLU A 129 -0.86 -2.46 -14.15
C GLU A 129 0.08 -2.11 -12.98
N ASN A 130 -0.41 -1.35 -12.00
CA ASN A 130 0.34 -1.01 -10.79
C ASN A 130 0.11 -2.00 -9.64
N ILE A 131 -0.70 -3.04 -9.83
CA ILE A 131 -0.98 -4.04 -8.80
C ILE A 131 -0.15 -5.28 -9.05
N PHE A 132 0.62 -5.66 -8.03
CA PHE A 132 1.48 -6.83 -7.99
C PHE A 132 0.97 -7.78 -6.91
N LYS A 133 0.38 -8.89 -7.32
CA LYS A 133 -0.24 -9.86 -6.39
C LYS A 133 0.76 -10.94 -5.99
N TYR A 134 0.76 -11.32 -4.71
CA TYR A 134 1.54 -12.42 -4.20
C TYR A 134 0.65 -13.46 -3.50
N GLU A 135 1.13 -14.70 -3.42
CA GLU A 135 0.46 -15.77 -2.70
C GLU A 135 0.44 -15.46 -1.19
N PHE A 136 -0.77 -15.41 -0.60
CA PHE A 136 -0.93 -15.10 0.82
C PHE A 136 -0.11 -16.02 1.72
N GLY A 137 0.65 -15.43 2.64
CA GLY A 137 1.51 -16.17 3.55
C GLY A 137 2.84 -16.69 2.97
N ASN A 138 3.13 -16.42 1.70
CA ASN A 138 4.34 -16.85 1.03
C ASN A 138 5.35 -15.70 0.87
N TYR A 139 6.42 -15.71 1.66
CA TYR A 139 7.46 -14.68 1.63
C TYR A 139 8.18 -14.58 0.29
N SER A 140 8.54 -15.71 -0.31
CA SER A 140 9.23 -15.71 -1.60
C SER A 140 8.36 -15.11 -2.70
N SER A 141 7.06 -15.43 -2.70
CA SER A 141 6.10 -14.82 -3.61
C SER A 141 5.98 -13.31 -3.40
N ALA A 142 5.93 -12.85 -2.14
CA ALA A 142 5.89 -11.43 -1.82
C ALA A 142 7.17 -10.70 -2.26
N ILE A 143 8.34 -11.25 -2.01
CA ILE A 143 9.62 -10.68 -2.46
C ILE A 143 9.69 -10.59 -3.98
N ASN A 144 9.24 -11.61 -4.70
CA ASN A 144 9.18 -11.56 -6.16
C ASN A 144 8.24 -10.46 -6.68
N ALA A 145 7.08 -10.30 -6.05
CA ALA A 145 6.15 -9.23 -6.41
C ALA A 145 6.74 -7.82 -6.14
N ILE A 146 7.49 -7.66 -5.05
CA ILE A 146 8.23 -6.42 -4.74
C ILE A 146 9.31 -6.18 -5.80
N ASP A 147 10.10 -7.16 -6.14
CA ASP A 147 11.14 -7.07 -7.17
C ASP A 147 10.55 -6.66 -8.52
N GLU A 148 9.44 -7.28 -8.93
CA GLU A 148 8.73 -6.90 -10.15
C GLU A 148 8.20 -5.44 -10.08
N SER A 149 7.74 -4.99 -8.93
CA SER A 149 7.19 -3.64 -8.77
C SER A 149 8.22 -2.53 -8.97
N ILE A 150 9.50 -2.80 -8.72
CA ILE A 150 10.58 -1.80 -8.86
C ILE A 150 11.26 -1.80 -10.23
N LYS A 151 11.00 -2.78 -11.08
CA LYS A 151 11.62 -2.88 -12.43
C LYS A 151 11.13 -1.78 -13.36
N ASN A 152 9.94 -1.24 -13.15
CA ASN A 152 9.41 -0.14 -13.92
C ASN A 152 9.34 1.13 -13.06
N LEU A 153 10.25 2.06 -13.33
CA LEU A 153 10.38 3.32 -12.59
C LEU A 153 9.39 4.41 -13.03
N GLU A 154 8.53 4.16 -14.00
CA GLU A 154 7.51 5.11 -14.41
C GLU A 154 6.36 5.11 -13.40
N LYS A 155 6.02 6.29 -12.85
CA LYS A 155 4.77 6.46 -12.13
C LYS A 155 3.62 6.50 -13.12
N VAL A 156 2.69 5.59 -12.97
CA VAL A 156 1.44 5.55 -13.72
C VAL A 156 0.33 5.97 -12.79
N TYR A 157 -0.17 7.19 -12.96
CA TYR A 157 -1.33 7.67 -12.21
C TYR A 157 -2.58 7.10 -12.85
N CYS A 158 -3.34 6.36 -12.07
CA CYS A 158 -4.61 5.79 -12.51
C CYS A 158 -5.74 6.49 -11.75
N ASP A 159 -6.73 6.98 -12.46
CA ASP A 159 -8.02 7.24 -11.85
C ASP A 159 -8.63 5.90 -11.47
N VAL A 160 -8.42 5.50 -10.25
CA VAL A 160 -9.08 4.31 -9.72
C VAL A 160 -10.51 4.71 -9.38
N PRO A 161 -11.54 3.99 -9.86
CA PRO A 161 -12.89 4.24 -9.42
C PRO A 161 -12.97 3.95 -7.93
N ILE A 162 -12.82 4.99 -7.14
CA ILE A 162 -13.01 4.92 -5.69
C ILE A 162 -14.50 5.00 -5.46
N TYR A 163 -15.07 3.94 -4.95
CA TYR A 163 -16.43 3.95 -4.46
C TYR A 163 -16.44 4.71 -3.13
N TYR A 164 -16.69 6.02 -3.18
CA TYR A 164 -17.04 6.77 -1.99
C TYR A 164 -18.48 6.42 -1.64
N GLU A 165 -18.66 5.56 -0.68
CA GLU A 165 -19.91 5.52 0.06
C GLU A 165 -19.97 6.81 0.88
N ASN A 166 -20.80 7.75 0.47
CA ASN A 166 -21.13 8.89 1.29
C ASN A 166 -21.92 8.37 2.49
N TRP A 167 -21.24 8.15 3.59
CA TRP A 167 -21.87 8.01 4.88
C TRP A 167 -22.45 9.37 5.24
N ASN A 168 -23.69 9.63 4.88
CA ASN A 168 -24.44 10.68 5.52
C ASN A 168 -24.71 10.21 6.95
N LEU A 169 -23.83 10.58 7.84
CA LEU A 169 -24.10 10.60 9.27
C LEU A 169 -25.11 11.73 9.48
N GLY A 170 -26.37 11.39 9.31
CA GLY A 170 -27.49 12.24 9.70
C GLY A 170 -27.54 12.31 11.22
#